data_6f488ca80974f75dd6ab89781530caa4
#
_entry.id   6f488ca80974f75dd6ab89781530caa4
#
_cell.length_a   1.000
_cell.length_b   1.000
_cell.length_c   1.000
_cell.angle_alpha   90.00
_cell.angle_beta   90.00
_cell.angle_gamma   90.00
#
_symmetry.space_group_name_H-M   'P 1'
#
loop_
_entity.id
_entity.type
_entity.pdbx_description
1 polymer ?
#
loop_
_entity_poly.entity_id
_entity_poly.type
_entity_poly.pdbx_seq_one_letter_code
_entity_poly.pdbx_strand_id
1 'polypeptide(L)'
;QDRNIDFNSYCWVRDGGNVVIDPLPLSEHDRAHLEQLGGASWIVITNADHTRDAVALAKQLGAKLAGPAAEKDTLGVTCDRWLADGDELVPGAAVLALDGSKTPGELAIVLEGTTLITGDLVRVHRANTLMILPDPKLKDKALAIASLTRLAALEGVEAVLVGDGYPVFEGGHLKLAALAASFAG
;
A
#
# COMPACT_ATOMS: atom_id res chain seq x y z
N GLN A 1 14.88 9.68 -16.45
CA GLN A 1 15.16 10.54 -15.29
C GLN A 1 15.32 9.62 -14.09
N ASP A 2 16.53 9.59 -13.53
CA ASP A 2 16.77 8.99 -12.22
C ASP A 2 15.86 9.69 -11.22
N ARG A 3 14.76 9.01 -10.86
CA ARG A 3 13.95 9.42 -9.74
C ARG A 3 14.72 8.95 -8.51
N ASN A 4 15.44 9.79 -7.87
CA ASN A 4 16.17 9.51 -6.63
C ASN A 4 15.16 9.21 -5.47
N ILE A 5 14.37 8.17 -5.64
CA ILE A 5 13.25 7.74 -4.78
C ILE A 5 13.35 6.23 -4.66
N ASP A 6 13.36 5.75 -3.43
CA ASP A 6 13.28 4.33 -3.13
C ASP A 6 11.83 3.84 -3.29
N PHE A 7 11.66 2.73 -3.99
CA PHE A 7 10.38 2.03 -4.07
C PHE A 7 10.41 0.84 -3.11
N ASN A 8 9.29 0.63 -2.42
CA ASN A 8 9.18 -0.42 -1.43
C ASN A 8 8.15 -1.47 -1.84
N SER A 9 8.40 -2.69 -1.40
CA SER A 9 7.44 -3.78 -1.28
C SER A 9 7.54 -4.38 0.11
N TYR A 10 6.46 -4.99 0.56
CA TYR A 10 6.37 -5.50 1.93
C TYR A 10 5.93 -6.95 1.95
N CYS A 11 6.48 -7.72 2.87
CA CYS A 11 6.02 -9.06 3.18
C CYS A 11 5.57 -9.11 4.64
N TRP A 12 4.28 -9.35 4.85
CA TRP A 12 3.73 -9.62 6.17
C TRP A 12 3.77 -11.12 6.44
N VAL A 13 4.67 -11.51 7.32
CA VAL A 13 4.81 -12.91 7.76
C VAL A 13 3.77 -13.21 8.83
N ARG A 14 2.96 -14.24 8.62
CA ARG A 14 1.86 -14.60 9.50
C ARG A 14 1.49 -16.07 9.42
N ASP A 15 0.86 -16.57 10.49
CA ASP A 15 0.22 -17.88 10.46
C ASP A 15 -0.92 -17.90 9.42
N GLY A 16 -1.07 -19.02 8.70
CA GLY A 16 -2.08 -19.15 7.66
C GLY A 16 -1.69 -18.62 6.28
N GLY A 17 -0.41 -18.23 6.12
CA GLY A 17 0.20 -17.85 4.84
C GLY A 17 0.46 -16.35 4.71
N ASN A 18 1.64 -16.03 4.23
CA ASN A 18 2.15 -14.66 4.12
C ASN A 18 1.40 -13.85 3.06
N VAL A 19 1.42 -12.53 3.24
CA VAL A 19 0.88 -11.55 2.29
C VAL A 19 2.02 -10.67 1.79
N VAL A 20 2.22 -10.62 0.47
CA VAL A 20 3.18 -9.71 -0.17
C VAL A 20 2.42 -8.54 -0.78
N ILE A 21 2.89 -7.32 -0.58
CA ILE A 21 2.22 -6.09 -1.02
C ILE A 21 3.15 -5.34 -1.96
N ASP A 22 2.65 -5.00 -3.15
CA ASP A 22 3.31 -4.26 -4.23
C ASP A 22 4.70 -4.81 -4.59
N PRO A 23 4.85 -6.10 -4.91
CA PRO A 23 6.16 -6.72 -5.08
C PRO A 23 6.96 -6.10 -6.22
N LEU A 24 8.17 -5.69 -5.89
CA LEU A 24 9.22 -5.39 -6.87
C LEU A 24 9.85 -6.70 -7.37
N PRO A 25 10.54 -6.70 -8.52
CA PRO A 25 11.34 -7.84 -8.94
C PRO A 25 12.31 -8.25 -7.83
N LEU A 26 12.22 -9.50 -7.38
CA LEU A 26 13.06 -10.03 -6.31
C LEU A 26 14.40 -10.50 -6.86
N SER A 27 15.50 -10.25 -6.14
CA SER A 27 16.76 -10.92 -6.36
C SER A 27 16.62 -12.43 -6.05
N GLU A 28 17.57 -13.23 -6.52
CA GLU A 28 17.62 -14.67 -6.18
C GLU A 28 17.70 -14.89 -4.67
N HIS A 29 18.45 -14.01 -3.96
CA HIS A 29 18.57 -14.04 -2.51
C HIS A 29 17.23 -13.75 -1.82
N ASP A 30 16.55 -12.68 -2.21
CA ASP A 30 15.26 -12.29 -1.60
C ASP A 30 14.18 -13.32 -1.87
N ARG A 31 14.20 -13.93 -3.06
CA ARG A 31 13.31 -15.03 -3.43
C ARG A 31 13.52 -16.24 -2.54
N ALA A 32 14.79 -16.69 -2.39
CA ALA A 32 15.12 -17.80 -1.52
C ALA A 32 14.72 -17.51 -0.07
N HIS A 33 14.88 -16.27 0.38
CA HIS A 33 14.45 -15.86 1.73
C HIS A 33 12.93 -15.90 1.86
N LEU A 34 12.17 -15.39 0.88
CA LEU A 34 10.71 -15.47 0.88
C LEU A 34 10.23 -16.93 0.89
N GLU A 35 10.87 -17.83 0.15
CA GLU A 35 10.58 -19.26 0.18
C GLU A 35 10.85 -19.89 1.55
N GLN A 36 11.95 -19.51 2.22
CA GLN A 36 12.25 -19.94 3.60
C GLN A 36 11.21 -19.47 4.62
N LEU A 37 10.61 -18.29 4.39
CA LEU A 37 9.51 -17.76 5.19
C LEU A 37 8.16 -18.43 4.89
N GLY A 38 8.11 -19.40 3.96
CA GLY A 38 6.88 -20.14 3.58
C GLY A 38 6.20 -19.59 2.33
N GLY A 39 6.87 -18.79 1.53
CA GLY A 39 6.32 -18.18 0.32
C GLY A 39 5.26 -17.12 0.62
N ALA A 40 4.24 -17.02 -0.24
CA ALA A 40 3.08 -16.14 -0.05
C ALA A 40 1.78 -16.86 -0.42
N SER A 41 0.71 -16.61 0.31
CA SER A 41 -0.65 -17.06 -0.03
C SER A 41 -1.41 -16.00 -0.84
N TRP A 42 -1.10 -14.73 -0.60
CA TRP A 42 -1.68 -13.59 -1.29
C TRP A 42 -0.62 -12.60 -1.73
N ILE A 43 -0.83 -12.00 -2.89
CA ILE A 43 -0.12 -10.82 -3.38
C ILE A 43 -1.16 -9.74 -3.58
N VAL A 44 -0.93 -8.57 -2.98
CA VAL A 44 -1.82 -7.41 -3.07
C VAL A 44 -1.18 -6.34 -3.94
N ILE A 45 -1.95 -5.81 -4.87
CA ILE A 45 -1.62 -4.64 -5.69
C ILE A 45 -2.42 -3.48 -5.12
N THR A 46 -1.77 -2.42 -4.66
CA THR A 46 -2.47 -1.27 -4.06
C THR A 46 -3.08 -0.34 -5.09
N ASN A 47 -2.51 -0.22 -6.28
CA ASN A 47 -3.04 0.58 -7.40
C ASN A 47 -2.43 0.14 -8.74
N ALA A 48 -2.95 0.65 -9.86
CA ALA A 48 -2.54 0.25 -11.22
C ALA A 48 -1.06 0.52 -11.54
N ASP A 49 -0.43 1.50 -10.90
CA ASP A 49 1.00 1.78 -11.09
C ASP A 49 1.90 0.82 -10.31
N HIS A 50 1.32 0.03 -9.41
CA HIS A 50 2.02 -0.93 -8.54
C HIS A 50 1.81 -2.40 -8.93
N THR A 51 1.37 -2.68 -10.15
CA THR A 51 1.32 -4.07 -10.68
C THR A 51 2.69 -4.73 -10.69
N ARG A 52 3.74 -3.97 -10.99
CA ARG A 52 5.16 -4.33 -10.88
C ARG A 52 5.41 -5.81 -11.25
N ASP A 53 5.94 -6.63 -10.33
CA ASP A 53 6.21 -8.07 -10.55
C ASP A 53 5.11 -9.01 -9.99
N ALA A 54 3.95 -8.46 -9.61
CA ALA A 54 2.92 -9.21 -8.89
C ALA A 54 2.45 -10.46 -9.62
N VAL A 55 2.21 -10.40 -10.94
CA VAL A 55 1.72 -11.53 -11.73
C VAL A 55 2.77 -12.64 -11.83
N ALA A 56 4.04 -12.27 -12.10
CA ALA A 56 5.11 -13.23 -12.22
C ALA A 56 5.38 -13.93 -10.88
N LEU A 57 5.42 -13.17 -9.80
CA LEU A 57 5.62 -13.70 -8.46
C LEU A 57 4.45 -14.58 -8.00
N ALA A 58 3.20 -14.18 -8.26
CA ALA A 58 2.01 -14.97 -7.95
C ALA A 58 2.04 -16.34 -8.63
N LYS A 59 2.36 -16.34 -9.92
CA LYS A 59 2.49 -17.59 -10.70
C LYS A 59 3.59 -18.50 -10.14
N GLN A 60 4.72 -17.92 -9.76
CA GLN A 60 5.87 -18.66 -9.25
C GLN A 60 5.56 -19.30 -7.88
N LEU A 61 4.90 -18.57 -6.98
CA LEU A 61 4.61 -19.03 -5.62
C LEU A 61 3.29 -19.81 -5.51
N GLY A 62 2.47 -19.84 -6.58
CA GLY A 62 1.11 -20.35 -6.50
C GLY A 62 0.19 -19.49 -5.62
N ALA A 63 0.54 -18.22 -5.44
CA ALA A 63 -0.21 -17.27 -4.64
C ALA A 63 -1.40 -16.69 -5.41
N LYS A 64 -2.43 -16.24 -4.68
CA LYS A 64 -3.57 -15.52 -5.24
C LYS A 64 -3.26 -14.02 -5.36
N LEU A 65 -3.86 -13.37 -6.36
CA LEU A 65 -3.79 -11.93 -6.55
C LEU A 65 -5.01 -11.22 -5.99
N ALA A 66 -4.79 -10.09 -5.31
CA ALA A 66 -5.82 -9.16 -4.93
C ALA A 66 -5.48 -7.75 -5.40
N GLY A 67 -6.48 -6.96 -5.79
CA GLY A 67 -6.28 -5.60 -6.26
C GLY A 67 -7.52 -4.73 -6.03
N PRO A 68 -7.42 -3.40 -6.28
CA PRO A 68 -8.49 -2.45 -6.01
C PRO A 68 -9.70 -2.68 -6.92
N ALA A 69 -10.89 -2.81 -6.32
CA ALA A 69 -12.14 -3.00 -7.06
C ALA A 69 -12.43 -1.82 -8.00
N ALA A 70 -12.07 -0.60 -7.61
CA ALA A 70 -12.24 0.60 -8.44
C ALA A 70 -11.36 0.61 -9.70
N GLU A 71 -10.34 -0.25 -9.76
CA GLU A 71 -9.42 -0.35 -10.92
C GLU A 71 -9.59 -1.65 -11.71
N LYS A 72 -10.65 -2.42 -11.45
CA LYS A 72 -10.87 -3.72 -12.08
C LYS A 72 -10.73 -3.70 -13.60
N ASP A 73 -11.23 -2.65 -14.24
CA ASP A 73 -11.22 -2.53 -15.70
C ASP A 73 -9.94 -1.86 -16.24
N THR A 74 -9.12 -1.26 -15.38
CA THR A 74 -7.92 -0.48 -15.75
C THR A 74 -6.62 -1.05 -15.24
N LEU A 75 -6.65 -1.98 -14.27
CA LEU A 75 -5.46 -2.57 -13.66
C LEU A 75 -4.57 -3.36 -14.65
N GLY A 76 -5.16 -3.88 -15.74
CA GLY A 76 -4.44 -4.62 -16.78
C GLY A 76 -4.07 -6.06 -16.38
N VAL A 77 -4.45 -6.50 -15.17
CA VAL A 77 -4.26 -7.87 -14.67
C VAL A 77 -5.56 -8.40 -14.07
N THR A 78 -5.73 -9.72 -14.09
CA THR A 78 -6.89 -10.36 -13.46
C THR A 78 -6.54 -10.75 -12.03
N CYS A 79 -7.33 -10.27 -11.07
CA CYS A 79 -7.19 -10.64 -9.67
C CYS A 79 -8.20 -11.73 -9.28
N ASP A 80 -7.79 -12.62 -8.37
CA ASP A 80 -8.66 -13.61 -7.74
C ASP A 80 -9.66 -12.93 -6.79
N ARG A 81 -9.28 -11.80 -6.21
CA ARG A 81 -10.15 -10.98 -5.36
C ARG A 81 -10.00 -9.49 -5.65
N TRP A 82 -11.12 -8.83 -5.81
CA TRP A 82 -11.21 -7.39 -5.93
C TRP A 82 -11.62 -6.81 -4.58
N LEU A 83 -10.81 -5.92 -4.04
CA LEU A 83 -10.95 -5.37 -2.70
C LEU A 83 -11.62 -4.00 -2.76
N ALA A 84 -12.62 -3.83 -1.91
CA ALA A 84 -13.35 -2.57 -1.71
C ALA A 84 -13.10 -2.00 -0.31
N ASP A 85 -13.61 -0.80 -0.08
CA ASP A 85 -13.54 -0.15 1.23
C ASP A 85 -14.23 -0.99 2.30
N GLY A 86 -13.56 -1.18 3.44
CA GLY A 86 -14.06 -1.97 4.57
C GLY A 86 -13.88 -3.48 4.43
N ASP A 87 -13.32 -3.98 3.33
CA ASP A 87 -12.96 -5.39 3.23
C ASP A 87 -11.86 -5.78 4.21
N GLU A 88 -11.81 -7.06 4.54
CA GLU A 88 -10.68 -7.70 5.20
C GLU A 88 -10.13 -8.77 4.26
N LEU A 89 -8.88 -8.62 3.80
CA LEU A 89 -8.28 -9.60 2.87
C LEU A 89 -8.09 -10.95 3.54
N VAL A 90 -7.48 -10.94 4.70
CA VAL A 90 -7.27 -12.06 5.61
C VAL A 90 -7.38 -11.51 7.04
N PRO A 91 -7.66 -12.34 8.07
CA PRO A 91 -7.72 -11.85 9.45
C PRO A 91 -6.54 -10.97 9.82
N GLY A 92 -6.83 -9.75 10.28
CA GLY A 92 -5.84 -8.73 10.64
C GLY A 92 -5.35 -7.84 9.48
N ALA A 93 -5.85 -7.99 8.26
CA ALA A 93 -5.54 -7.12 7.12
C ALA A 93 -6.77 -6.37 6.63
N ALA A 94 -7.11 -5.27 7.31
CA ALA A 94 -8.22 -4.41 6.92
C ALA A 94 -7.86 -3.51 5.74
N VAL A 95 -8.83 -3.24 4.87
CA VAL A 95 -8.66 -2.52 3.60
C VAL A 95 -9.43 -1.20 3.65
N LEU A 96 -8.77 -0.12 3.27
CA LEU A 96 -9.40 1.17 2.98
C LEU A 96 -9.19 1.50 1.49
N ALA A 97 -10.27 1.81 0.79
CA ALA A 97 -10.16 2.41 -0.54
C ALA A 97 -9.96 3.92 -0.42
N LEU A 98 -9.01 4.45 -1.17
CA LEU A 98 -8.65 5.86 -1.18
C LEU A 98 -9.01 6.47 -2.51
N ASP A 99 -9.61 7.65 -2.46
CA ASP A 99 -10.01 8.43 -3.64
C ASP A 99 -9.10 9.64 -3.84
N GLY A 100 -9.11 10.18 -5.07
CA GLY A 100 -8.41 11.41 -5.42
C GLY A 100 -6.92 11.28 -5.69
N SER A 101 -6.33 10.10 -5.52
CA SER A 101 -4.94 9.82 -5.84
C SER A 101 -4.67 9.87 -7.35
N LYS A 102 -3.57 9.33 -7.80
CA LYS A 102 -3.10 9.35 -9.19
C LYS A 102 -3.88 8.40 -10.09
N THR A 103 -4.31 7.28 -9.58
CA THR A 103 -5.08 6.25 -10.28
C THR A 103 -6.57 6.29 -9.87
N PRO A 104 -7.49 5.61 -10.58
CA PRO A 104 -8.92 5.63 -10.26
C PRO A 104 -9.27 5.14 -8.87
N GLY A 105 -8.47 4.23 -8.34
CA GLY A 105 -8.59 3.68 -6.99
C GLY A 105 -7.21 3.40 -6.43
N GLU A 106 -7.09 3.45 -5.12
CA GLU A 106 -5.89 3.07 -4.40
C GLU A 106 -6.32 2.39 -3.11
N LEU A 107 -5.59 1.37 -2.69
CA LEU A 107 -5.81 0.72 -1.41
C LEU A 107 -4.76 1.16 -0.39
N ALA A 108 -5.21 1.38 0.84
CA ALA A 108 -4.38 1.32 2.02
C ALA A 108 -4.72 0.05 2.81
N ILE A 109 -3.71 -0.60 3.37
CA ILE A 109 -3.86 -1.83 4.13
C ILE A 109 -3.45 -1.56 5.57
N VAL A 110 -4.32 -1.88 6.53
CA VAL A 110 -4.01 -1.80 7.96
C VAL A 110 -3.77 -3.20 8.49
N LEU A 111 -2.55 -3.46 8.93
CA LEU A 111 -2.16 -4.74 9.49
C LEU A 111 -2.21 -4.68 11.02
N GLU A 112 -2.94 -5.62 11.63
CA GLU A 112 -3.08 -5.79 13.08
C GLU A 112 -3.48 -4.49 13.82
N GLY A 113 -4.12 -3.54 13.12
CA GLY A 113 -4.49 -2.23 13.66
C GLY A 113 -3.35 -1.27 13.95
N THR A 114 -2.09 -1.67 13.76
CA THR A 114 -0.91 -0.89 14.16
C THR A 114 -0.02 -0.44 13.02
N THR A 115 -0.09 -1.10 11.87
CA THR A 115 0.76 -0.83 10.72
C THR A 115 -0.08 -0.47 9.50
N LEU A 116 0.05 0.76 9.01
CA LEU A 116 -0.58 1.22 7.79
C LEU A 116 0.37 1.09 6.61
N ILE A 117 -0.04 0.42 5.55
CA ILE A 117 0.68 0.37 4.27
C ILE A 117 -0.10 1.21 3.26
N THR A 118 0.58 2.12 2.57
CA THR A 118 0.00 3.00 1.55
C THR A 118 0.67 2.82 0.20
N GLY A 119 -0.07 3.07 -0.87
CA GLY A 119 0.46 3.11 -2.22
C GLY A 119 1.14 4.46 -2.55
N ASP A 120 0.49 5.25 -3.41
CA ASP A 120 1.03 6.52 -3.93
C ASP A 120 0.60 7.76 -3.15
N LEU A 121 -0.61 7.76 -2.57
CA LEU A 121 -1.21 8.96 -1.98
C LEU A 121 -0.35 9.53 -0.86
N VAL A 122 0.02 8.68 0.10
CA VAL A 122 0.90 9.07 1.22
C VAL A 122 2.29 8.51 0.97
N ARG A 123 3.31 9.37 1.06
CA ARG A 123 4.71 9.06 0.77
C ARG A 123 5.67 9.79 1.68
N VAL A 124 6.96 9.41 1.66
CA VAL A 124 8.00 10.00 2.50
C VAL A 124 9.28 10.20 1.69
N HIS A 125 9.46 11.38 1.09
CA HIS A 125 10.71 11.73 0.38
C HIS A 125 11.73 12.45 1.26
N ARG A 126 11.36 12.77 2.48
CA ARG A 126 12.23 13.31 3.52
C ARG A 126 12.01 12.51 4.79
N ALA A 127 13.08 11.95 5.33
CA ALA A 127 12.99 11.10 6.52
C ALA A 127 12.06 11.68 7.60
N ASN A 128 11.21 10.84 8.15
CA ASN A 128 10.21 11.17 9.17
C ASN A 128 9.14 12.22 8.80
N THR A 129 9.01 12.59 7.53
CA THR A 129 8.04 13.62 7.08
C THR A 129 7.07 13.01 6.08
N LEU A 130 5.85 12.73 6.53
CA LEU A 130 4.77 12.32 5.64
C LEU A 130 4.36 13.48 4.73
N MET A 131 4.04 13.18 3.49
CA MET A 131 3.47 14.10 2.51
C MET A 131 2.49 13.36 1.62
N ILE A 132 1.59 14.10 0.99
CA ILE A 132 0.76 13.54 -0.08
C ILE A 132 1.43 13.72 -1.44
N LEU A 133 0.91 13.00 -2.40
CA LEU A 133 1.26 13.17 -3.81
C LEU A 133 1.14 14.65 -4.22
N PRO A 134 2.09 15.21 -5.01
CA PRO A 134 2.01 16.61 -5.45
C PRO A 134 0.74 16.90 -6.24
N ASP A 135 0.16 18.08 -6.03
CA ASP A 135 -1.10 18.54 -6.65
C ASP A 135 -1.23 18.20 -8.15
N PRO A 136 -0.22 18.42 -9.02
CA PRO A 136 -0.35 18.11 -10.45
C PRO A 136 -0.53 16.62 -10.77
N LYS A 137 -0.31 15.74 -9.81
CA LYS A 137 -0.45 14.28 -9.95
C LYS A 137 -1.74 13.75 -9.34
N LEU A 138 -2.43 14.55 -8.52
CA LEU A 138 -3.72 14.17 -7.95
C LEU A 138 -4.82 14.26 -9.01
N LYS A 139 -5.70 13.29 -9.04
CA LYS A 139 -6.92 13.35 -9.86
C LYS A 139 -7.94 14.32 -9.28
N ASP A 140 -8.08 14.31 -7.95
CA ASP A 140 -8.96 15.19 -7.21
C ASP A 140 -8.33 15.48 -5.83
N LYS A 141 -7.91 16.73 -5.64
CA LYS A 141 -7.26 17.16 -4.40
C LYS A 141 -8.20 17.10 -3.19
N ALA A 142 -9.47 17.42 -3.37
CA ALA A 142 -10.43 17.42 -2.26
C ALA A 142 -10.69 15.99 -1.78
N LEU A 143 -10.87 15.05 -2.71
CA LEU A 143 -11.01 13.63 -2.38
C LEU A 143 -9.73 13.05 -1.79
N ALA A 144 -8.55 13.45 -2.28
CA ALA A 144 -7.28 13.04 -1.72
C ALA A 144 -7.10 13.49 -0.26
N ILE A 145 -7.48 14.75 0.05
CA ILE A 145 -7.47 15.27 1.43
C ILE A 145 -8.50 14.54 2.30
N ALA A 146 -9.68 14.25 1.78
CA ALA A 146 -10.68 13.46 2.50
C ALA A 146 -10.16 12.04 2.81
N SER A 147 -9.51 11.39 1.85
CA SER A 147 -8.86 10.09 2.05
C SER A 147 -7.76 10.17 3.11
N LEU A 148 -6.89 11.19 3.06
CA LEU A 148 -5.87 11.43 4.08
C LEU A 148 -6.51 11.63 5.47
N THR A 149 -7.60 12.39 5.56
CA THR A 149 -8.31 12.63 6.83
C THR A 149 -8.84 11.32 7.42
N ARG A 150 -9.33 10.42 6.59
CA ARG A 150 -9.74 9.07 7.02
C ARG A 150 -8.56 8.26 7.56
N LEU A 151 -7.41 8.31 6.89
CA LEU A 151 -6.18 7.65 7.38
C LEU A 151 -5.71 8.24 8.71
N ALA A 152 -5.79 9.57 8.86
CA ALA A 152 -5.41 10.26 10.09
C ALA A 152 -6.35 9.99 11.29
N ALA A 153 -7.56 9.51 11.02
CA ALA A 153 -8.53 9.10 12.05
C ALA A 153 -8.31 7.67 12.55
N LEU A 154 -7.37 6.92 11.96
CA LEU A 154 -7.02 5.57 12.42
C LEU A 154 -6.27 5.65 13.75
N GLU A 155 -6.93 5.22 14.83
CA GLU A 155 -6.32 5.10 16.13
C GLU A 155 -5.35 3.91 16.17
N GLY A 156 -4.24 4.03 16.91
CA GLY A 156 -3.29 2.93 17.13
C GLY A 156 -2.25 2.70 16.02
N VAL A 157 -2.27 3.46 14.93
CA VAL A 157 -1.26 3.33 13.87
C VAL A 157 0.09 3.84 14.36
N GLU A 158 1.03 2.93 14.59
CA GLU A 158 2.42 3.24 14.96
C GLU A 158 3.32 3.36 13.73
N ALA A 159 3.23 2.42 12.80
CA ALA A 159 4.03 2.45 11.59
C ALA A 159 3.22 2.87 10.36
N VAL A 160 3.85 3.68 9.48
CA VAL A 160 3.34 4.00 8.14
C VAL A 160 4.39 3.56 7.11
N LEU A 161 4.08 2.50 6.40
CA LEU A 161 4.93 1.89 5.39
C LEU A 161 4.44 2.36 4.02
N VAL A 162 5.27 3.16 3.35
CA VAL A 162 4.89 3.83 2.09
C VAL A 162 5.43 3.10 0.87
N GLY A 163 4.71 3.14 -0.25
CA GLY A 163 5.18 2.59 -1.53
C GLY A 163 6.40 3.31 -2.09
N ASP A 164 6.52 4.63 -1.80
CA ASP A 164 7.59 5.51 -2.27
C ASP A 164 8.28 6.24 -1.12
N GLY A 165 9.58 5.98 -0.91
CA GLY A 165 10.43 6.68 0.06
C GLY A 165 10.65 5.94 1.37
N TYR A 166 10.91 6.68 2.45
CA TYR A 166 11.35 6.12 3.72
C TYR A 166 10.17 5.70 4.60
N PRO A 167 10.06 4.43 5.05
CA PRO A 167 9.04 4.03 6.02
C PRO A 167 9.15 4.82 7.33
N VAL A 168 8.01 5.03 7.99
CA VAL A 168 7.91 5.59 9.34
C VAL A 168 7.53 4.46 10.28
N PHE A 169 8.36 4.18 11.27
CA PHE A 169 8.17 3.03 12.17
C PHE A 169 7.57 3.41 13.53
N GLU A 170 7.52 4.70 13.88
CA GLU A 170 7.04 5.19 15.17
C GLU A 170 6.21 6.45 15.04
N GLY A 171 5.14 6.54 15.83
CA GLY A 171 4.29 7.72 15.92
C GLY A 171 3.53 8.03 14.63
N GLY A 172 3.18 7.00 13.86
CA GLY A 172 2.51 7.13 12.55
C GLY A 172 1.22 7.93 12.64
N HIS A 173 0.36 7.66 13.63
CA HIS A 173 -0.91 8.37 13.84
C HIS A 173 -0.72 9.87 14.07
N LEU A 174 0.30 10.28 14.86
CA LEU A 174 0.59 11.69 15.09
C LEU A 174 1.06 12.39 13.81
N LYS A 175 1.87 11.71 13.00
CA LYS A 175 2.36 12.25 11.74
C LYS A 175 1.25 12.35 10.68
N LEU A 176 0.34 11.38 10.63
CA LEU A 176 -0.84 11.44 9.76
C LEU A 176 -1.76 12.59 10.19
N ALA A 177 -2.02 12.74 11.50
CA ALA A 177 -2.82 13.83 12.03
C ALA A 177 -2.19 15.21 11.72
N ALA A 178 -0.87 15.35 11.91
CA ALA A 178 -0.16 16.59 11.57
C ALA A 178 -0.21 16.90 10.07
N LEU A 179 -0.07 15.87 9.21
CA LEU A 179 -0.19 16.05 7.78
C LEU A 179 -1.61 16.48 7.38
N ALA A 180 -2.66 15.82 7.91
CA ALA A 180 -4.05 16.18 7.64
C ALA A 180 -4.37 17.61 8.12
N ALA A 181 -3.90 17.99 9.31
CA ALA A 181 -4.09 19.34 9.85
C ALA A 181 -3.47 20.43 8.97
N SER A 182 -2.39 20.13 8.23
CA SER A 182 -1.76 21.09 7.30
C SER A 182 -2.64 21.48 6.11
N PHE A 183 -3.73 20.76 5.87
CA PHE A 183 -4.71 21.01 4.81
C PHE A 183 -6.05 21.56 5.33
N ALA A 184 -6.20 21.71 6.65
CA ALA A 184 -7.45 22.17 7.28
C ALA A 184 -7.54 23.70 7.42
N GLY A 185 -6.68 24.46 6.73
CA GLY A 185 -6.61 25.91 6.73
C GLY A 185 -7.44 26.60 5.67
#